data_99262074ee7ab63f37d6043c3b54d10e
#
_entry.id   99262074ee7ab63f37d6043c3b54d10e
#
_cell.length_a   1.000
_cell.length_b   1.000
_cell.length_c   1.000
_cell.angle_alpha   90.00
_cell.angle_beta   90.00
_cell.angle_gamma   90.00
#
_symmetry.space_group_name_H-M   'P 1'
#
loop_
_entity.id
_entity.type
_entity.pdbx_description
1 polymer ?
#
loop_
_entity_poly.entity_id
_entity_poly.type
_entity_poly.pdbx_seq_one_letter_code
_entity_poly.pdbx_strand_id
1 'polypeptide(L)'
;TLDTIPRPLLDRMEIIEIPSYTDEEKVQIAQQHLLPKERRANGLTASNLRVDENALRAAIALYTRESGVRSLERQIAKMCRRAAMQLATKTVKRVSITEKNLADYLGTPRVTQDRIPEKDLIGVVNGLAWTEAGGEILPVEVGVMEGSGKLELTGNLGDVMQESCRAALSCLRQRAPELGIAPDFYKTKDIHIHFPEGAIPKDGPSAGIAIATAVLSALTGRAVHRDIAMTGEITLRGRVLPIGGLREKTMGALRAGVHTVILPKDNEKDLAEIDQNVREKLRFVPVETVDAVFAEALVLPEKSAASAPREDFLPVQEAAMPGALRV
;
A
#
# COMPACT_ATOMS: atom_id res chain seq x y z
N THR A 1 6.35 -15.19 -14.50
CA THR A 1 7.51 -15.02 -13.61
C THR A 1 8.66 -15.87 -14.13
N LEU A 2 9.90 -15.43 -13.95
CA LEU A 2 11.09 -16.16 -14.39
C LEU A 2 11.51 -17.25 -13.41
N ASP A 3 11.02 -17.21 -12.19
CA ASP A 3 11.45 -18.04 -11.06
C ASP A 3 11.21 -19.54 -11.26
N THR A 4 10.26 -19.90 -12.12
CA THR A 4 9.94 -21.30 -12.44
C THR A 4 10.70 -21.85 -13.64
N ILE A 5 11.47 -21.01 -14.33
CA ILE A 5 12.21 -21.38 -15.54
C ILE A 5 13.66 -21.76 -15.16
N PRO A 6 14.14 -22.96 -15.51
CA PRO A 6 15.52 -23.36 -15.24
C PRO A 6 16.52 -22.42 -15.91
N ARG A 7 17.60 -22.05 -15.19
CA ARG A 7 18.64 -21.14 -15.71
C ARG A 7 19.19 -21.48 -17.09
N PRO A 8 19.46 -22.79 -17.44
CA PRO A 8 19.95 -23.13 -18.77
C PRO A 8 18.98 -22.81 -19.92
N LEU A 9 17.68 -22.67 -19.62
CA LEU A 9 16.68 -22.22 -20.58
C LEU A 9 16.67 -20.70 -20.67
N LEU A 10 16.74 -19.99 -19.52
CA LEU A 10 16.79 -18.52 -19.47
C LEU A 10 17.97 -17.98 -20.28
N ASP A 11 19.15 -18.61 -20.19
CA ASP A 11 20.35 -18.21 -20.94
C ASP A 11 20.20 -18.27 -22.46
N ARG A 12 19.15 -18.94 -22.96
CA ARG A 12 18.85 -19.11 -24.40
C ARG A 12 17.61 -18.38 -24.85
N MET A 13 16.96 -17.64 -23.95
CA MET A 13 15.70 -16.92 -24.21
C MET A 13 15.97 -15.42 -24.24
N GLU A 14 15.30 -14.76 -25.14
CA GLU A 14 15.14 -13.30 -25.06
C GLU A 14 14.01 -13.00 -24.07
N ILE A 15 14.33 -12.23 -23.04
CA ILE A 15 13.35 -11.85 -22.01
C ILE A 15 12.77 -10.50 -22.38
N ILE A 16 11.45 -10.48 -22.66
CA ILE A 16 10.70 -9.24 -22.89
C ILE A 16 9.85 -8.98 -21.65
N GLU A 17 10.21 -7.97 -20.88
CA GLU A 17 9.44 -7.55 -19.73
C GLU A 17 8.27 -6.67 -20.16
N ILE A 18 7.06 -7.07 -19.78
CA ILE A 18 5.84 -6.26 -19.94
C ILE A 18 5.49 -5.69 -18.58
N PRO A 19 5.69 -4.39 -18.36
CA PRO A 19 5.40 -3.77 -17.08
C PRO A 19 3.90 -3.72 -16.78
N SER A 20 3.57 -3.51 -15.50
CA SER A 20 2.21 -3.25 -15.05
C SER A 20 1.63 -2.00 -15.70
N TYR A 21 0.36 -2.04 -16.10
CA TYR A 21 -0.33 -0.85 -16.61
C TYR A 21 -0.71 0.10 -15.48
N THR A 22 -0.53 1.40 -15.72
CA THR A 22 -1.08 2.46 -14.88
C THR A 22 -2.61 2.51 -15.00
N ASP A 23 -3.28 3.13 -14.05
CA ASP A 23 -4.74 3.27 -14.11
C ASP A 23 -5.19 4.08 -15.33
N GLU A 24 -4.40 5.09 -15.76
CA GLU A 24 -4.65 5.86 -16.98
C GLU A 24 -4.54 4.97 -18.23
N GLU A 25 -3.49 4.15 -18.34
CA GLU A 25 -3.33 3.20 -19.43
C GLU A 25 -4.47 2.19 -19.45
N LYS A 26 -4.89 1.67 -18.29
CA LYS A 26 -6.06 0.77 -18.20
C LYS A 26 -7.35 1.42 -18.68
N VAL A 27 -7.57 2.71 -18.38
CA VAL A 27 -8.72 3.47 -18.90
C VAL A 27 -8.66 3.58 -20.43
N GLN A 28 -7.50 3.93 -20.99
CA GLN A 28 -7.32 4.03 -22.44
C GLN A 28 -7.53 2.68 -23.13
N ILE A 29 -6.95 1.60 -22.60
CA ILE A 29 -7.14 0.24 -23.10
C ILE A 29 -8.63 -0.16 -23.04
N ALA A 30 -9.30 0.18 -21.94
CA ALA A 30 -10.73 -0.10 -21.78
C ALA A 30 -11.59 0.62 -22.81
N GLN A 31 -11.33 1.91 -23.05
CA GLN A 31 -12.09 2.73 -24.01
C GLN A 31 -11.83 2.32 -25.46
N GLN A 32 -10.56 2.13 -25.83
CA GLN A 32 -10.15 1.94 -27.22
C GLN A 32 -10.29 0.49 -27.69
N HIS A 33 -10.13 -0.48 -26.79
CA HIS A 33 -10.06 -1.88 -27.16
C HIS A 33 -11.12 -2.76 -26.48
N LEU A 34 -11.19 -2.76 -25.13
CA LEU A 34 -12.04 -3.73 -24.43
C LEU A 34 -13.53 -3.45 -24.60
N LEU A 35 -13.95 -2.21 -24.39
CA LEU A 35 -15.37 -1.83 -24.50
C LEU A 35 -15.92 -2.01 -25.91
N PRO A 36 -15.24 -1.62 -27.01
CA PRO A 36 -15.67 -1.91 -28.37
C PRO A 36 -15.73 -3.40 -28.69
N LYS A 37 -14.78 -4.20 -28.17
CA LYS A 37 -14.76 -5.67 -28.33
C LYS A 37 -15.98 -6.29 -27.65
N GLU A 38 -16.21 -5.96 -26.39
CA GLU A 38 -17.29 -6.55 -25.59
C GLU A 38 -18.68 -6.07 -26.04
N ARG A 39 -18.83 -4.83 -26.55
CA ARG A 39 -20.07 -4.39 -27.22
C ARG A 39 -20.41 -5.29 -28.40
N ARG A 40 -19.46 -5.50 -29.30
CA ARG A 40 -19.66 -6.37 -30.49
C ARG A 40 -20.02 -7.80 -30.11
N ALA A 41 -19.30 -8.36 -29.11
CA ALA A 41 -19.54 -9.72 -28.65
C ALA A 41 -20.94 -9.93 -28.05
N ASN A 42 -21.58 -8.86 -27.54
CA ASN A 42 -22.91 -8.90 -26.95
C ASN A 42 -24.00 -8.25 -27.83
N GLY A 43 -23.74 -8.02 -29.12
CA GLY A 43 -24.71 -7.43 -30.06
C GLY A 43 -25.05 -5.96 -29.77
N LEU A 44 -24.17 -5.25 -29.08
CA LEU A 44 -24.32 -3.85 -28.68
C LEU A 44 -23.53 -2.92 -29.58
N THR A 45 -23.99 -1.67 -29.67
CA THR A 45 -23.37 -0.59 -30.42
C THR A 45 -23.07 0.59 -29.48
N ALA A 46 -22.26 1.55 -29.93
CA ALA A 46 -22.01 2.79 -29.20
C ALA A 46 -23.27 3.65 -29.05
N SER A 47 -24.29 3.44 -29.90
CA SER A 47 -25.55 4.18 -29.83
C SER A 47 -26.49 3.66 -28.74
N ASN A 48 -26.46 2.36 -28.41
CA ASN A 48 -27.35 1.74 -27.44
C ASN A 48 -26.69 1.49 -26.06
N LEU A 49 -25.36 1.40 -25.97
CA LEU A 49 -24.63 1.35 -24.71
C LEU A 49 -23.57 2.43 -24.64
N ARG A 50 -23.64 3.31 -23.66
CA ARG A 50 -22.61 4.25 -23.27
C ARG A 50 -22.06 3.88 -21.89
N VAL A 51 -20.75 3.88 -21.74
CA VAL A 51 -20.04 3.75 -20.46
C VAL A 51 -19.17 4.99 -20.28
N ASP A 52 -19.39 5.73 -19.20
CA ASP A 52 -18.64 6.95 -18.93
C ASP A 52 -17.22 6.61 -18.47
N GLU A 53 -16.27 7.50 -18.69
CA GLU A 53 -14.88 7.33 -18.24
C GLU A 53 -14.80 7.17 -16.72
N ASN A 54 -15.56 7.96 -15.95
CA ASN A 54 -15.60 7.82 -14.49
C ASN A 54 -16.12 6.44 -14.04
N ALA A 55 -17.04 5.83 -14.80
CA ALA A 55 -17.47 4.46 -14.54
C ALA A 55 -16.35 3.44 -14.80
N LEU A 56 -15.51 3.64 -15.81
CA LEU A 56 -14.34 2.80 -16.06
C LEU A 56 -13.28 2.98 -14.96
N ARG A 57 -13.01 4.22 -14.55
CA ARG A 57 -12.10 4.52 -13.41
C ARG A 57 -12.58 3.85 -12.13
N ALA A 58 -13.88 3.97 -11.83
CA ALA A 58 -14.48 3.30 -10.68
C ALA A 58 -14.45 1.76 -10.80
N ALA A 59 -14.63 1.22 -12.01
CA ALA A 59 -14.50 -0.22 -12.24
C ALA A 59 -13.07 -0.72 -11.99
N ILE A 60 -12.05 0.01 -12.43
CA ILE A 60 -10.65 -0.28 -12.18
C ILE A 60 -10.38 -0.25 -10.66
N ALA A 61 -10.75 0.84 -10.00
CA ALA A 61 -10.40 1.10 -8.60
C ALA A 61 -11.14 0.20 -7.60
N LEU A 62 -12.41 -0.15 -7.85
CA LEU A 62 -13.30 -0.78 -6.87
C LEU A 62 -13.65 -2.25 -7.20
N TYR A 63 -13.39 -2.71 -8.41
CA TYR A 63 -13.79 -4.06 -8.86
C TYR A 63 -12.66 -4.89 -9.43
N THR A 64 -11.45 -4.30 -9.60
CA THR A 64 -10.26 -5.02 -10.08
C THR A 64 -9.06 -4.77 -9.18
N ARG A 65 -8.23 -5.84 -9.02
CA ARG A 65 -6.93 -5.76 -8.33
C ARG A 65 -5.98 -6.63 -9.14
N GLU A 66 -5.32 -6.02 -10.12
CA GLU A 66 -4.47 -6.70 -11.10
C GLU A 66 -3.47 -5.73 -11.73
N SER A 67 -2.31 -6.24 -12.13
CA SER A 67 -1.30 -5.49 -12.90
C SER A 67 -1.69 -5.31 -14.37
N GLY A 68 -2.41 -6.27 -14.95
CA GLY A 68 -2.93 -6.25 -16.32
C GLY A 68 -4.36 -5.72 -16.44
N VAL A 69 -5.10 -6.23 -17.43
CA VAL A 69 -6.48 -5.80 -17.76
C VAL A 69 -7.47 -6.97 -17.93
N ARG A 70 -7.10 -8.20 -17.55
CA ARG A 70 -7.98 -9.38 -17.72
C ARG A 70 -9.22 -9.34 -16.83
N SER A 71 -9.06 -8.91 -15.58
CA SER A 71 -10.20 -8.75 -14.68
C SER A 71 -11.09 -7.59 -15.13
N LEU A 72 -10.50 -6.48 -15.57
CA LEU A 72 -11.20 -5.33 -16.13
C LEU A 72 -12.04 -5.75 -17.34
N GLU A 73 -11.49 -6.54 -18.27
CA GLU A 73 -12.22 -7.09 -19.42
C GLU A 73 -13.44 -7.90 -18.96
N ARG A 74 -13.29 -8.75 -17.94
CA ARG A 74 -14.41 -9.52 -17.37
C ARG A 74 -15.51 -8.62 -16.78
N GLN A 75 -15.12 -7.51 -16.12
CA GLN A 75 -16.09 -6.55 -15.58
C GLN A 75 -16.81 -5.82 -16.72
N ILE A 76 -16.09 -5.39 -17.77
CA ILE A 76 -16.69 -4.76 -18.97
C ILE A 76 -17.64 -5.73 -19.67
N ALA A 77 -17.26 -6.99 -19.85
CA ALA A 77 -18.13 -8.02 -20.40
C ALA A 77 -19.41 -8.21 -19.56
N LYS A 78 -19.28 -8.17 -18.22
CA LYS A 78 -20.43 -8.25 -17.31
C LYS A 78 -21.37 -7.06 -17.47
N MET A 79 -20.82 -5.84 -17.60
CA MET A 79 -21.61 -4.64 -17.87
C MET A 79 -22.37 -4.75 -19.20
N CYS A 80 -21.67 -5.19 -20.26
CA CYS A 80 -22.27 -5.39 -21.60
C CYS A 80 -23.40 -6.43 -21.58
N ARG A 81 -23.21 -7.59 -20.94
CA ARG A 81 -24.26 -8.62 -20.82
C ARG A 81 -25.51 -8.11 -20.11
N ARG A 82 -25.35 -7.39 -18.97
CA ARG A 82 -26.49 -6.82 -18.25
C ARG A 82 -27.19 -5.73 -19.02
N ALA A 83 -26.44 -4.90 -19.75
CA ALA A 83 -27.02 -3.89 -20.63
C ALA A 83 -27.81 -4.54 -21.79
N ALA A 84 -27.28 -5.57 -22.43
CA ALA A 84 -27.97 -6.32 -23.47
C ALA A 84 -29.28 -6.94 -22.97
N MET A 85 -29.28 -7.50 -21.75
CA MET A 85 -30.49 -8.04 -21.13
C MET A 85 -31.53 -6.94 -20.87
N GLN A 86 -31.12 -5.76 -20.39
CA GLN A 86 -32.03 -4.63 -20.17
C GLN A 86 -32.66 -4.13 -21.49
N LEU A 87 -31.89 -4.04 -22.55
CA LEU A 87 -32.38 -3.62 -23.87
C LEU A 87 -33.33 -4.65 -24.47
N ALA A 88 -33.12 -5.94 -24.22
CA ALA A 88 -33.97 -7.01 -24.73
C ALA A 88 -35.29 -7.15 -23.93
N THR A 89 -35.28 -6.90 -22.61
CA THR A 89 -36.43 -7.14 -21.72
C THR A 89 -37.21 -5.88 -21.38
N LYS A 90 -36.64 -4.71 -21.55
CA LYS A 90 -37.27 -3.41 -21.24
C LYS A 90 -37.47 -2.59 -22.50
N THR A 91 -38.45 -1.71 -22.48
CA THR A 91 -38.72 -0.75 -23.59
C THR A 91 -37.70 0.38 -23.71
N VAL A 92 -36.52 0.20 -23.13
CA VAL A 92 -35.42 1.19 -23.20
C VAL A 92 -34.60 1.00 -24.47
N LYS A 93 -34.37 2.10 -25.19
CA LYS A 93 -33.59 2.09 -26.45
C LYS A 93 -32.09 2.33 -26.21
N ARG A 94 -31.71 2.80 -25.03
CA ARG A 94 -30.33 3.15 -24.66
C ARG A 94 -30.06 2.88 -23.20
N VAL A 95 -28.87 2.39 -22.89
CA VAL A 95 -28.33 2.21 -21.54
C VAL A 95 -27.09 3.12 -21.38
N SER A 96 -27.05 3.86 -20.26
CA SER A 96 -25.88 4.66 -19.85
C SER A 96 -25.38 4.17 -18.51
N ILE A 97 -24.11 3.75 -18.47
CA ILE A 97 -23.44 3.31 -17.24
C ILE A 97 -22.54 4.43 -16.78
N THR A 98 -22.79 4.90 -15.57
CA THR A 98 -22.06 5.95 -14.87
C THR A 98 -21.50 5.40 -13.56
N GLU A 99 -20.61 6.14 -12.90
CA GLU A 99 -20.11 5.76 -11.58
C GLU A 99 -21.25 5.50 -10.59
N LYS A 100 -22.30 6.32 -10.60
CA LYS A 100 -23.42 6.26 -9.66
C LYS A 100 -24.25 4.97 -9.77
N ASN A 101 -24.41 4.43 -10.97
CA ASN A 101 -25.19 3.22 -11.21
C ASN A 101 -24.35 1.98 -11.51
N LEU A 102 -23.01 2.08 -11.33
CA LEU A 102 -22.08 0.99 -11.62
C LEU A 102 -22.38 -0.26 -10.79
N ALA A 103 -22.80 -0.08 -9.55
CA ALA A 103 -23.18 -1.17 -8.65
C ALA A 103 -24.37 -1.99 -9.16
N ASP A 104 -25.31 -1.40 -9.93
CA ASP A 104 -26.42 -2.12 -10.55
C ASP A 104 -25.92 -3.15 -11.59
N TYR A 105 -24.76 -2.92 -12.16
CA TYR A 105 -24.14 -3.78 -13.19
C TYR A 105 -23.09 -4.73 -12.62
N LEU A 106 -22.30 -4.30 -11.63
CA LEU A 106 -21.19 -5.09 -11.11
C LEU A 106 -21.46 -5.71 -9.74
N GLY A 107 -22.46 -5.21 -9.01
CA GLY A 107 -22.72 -5.56 -7.61
C GLY A 107 -21.95 -4.65 -6.66
N THR A 108 -21.89 -5.02 -5.38
CA THR A 108 -21.09 -4.31 -4.37
C THR A 108 -19.61 -4.27 -4.74
N PRO A 109 -18.93 -3.15 -4.52
CA PRO A 109 -17.46 -3.07 -4.65
C PRO A 109 -16.78 -4.17 -3.85
N ARG A 110 -15.73 -4.75 -4.43
CA ARG A 110 -14.99 -5.88 -3.84
C ARG A 110 -13.60 -5.50 -3.36
N VAL A 111 -13.10 -4.38 -3.84
CA VAL A 111 -11.77 -3.86 -3.51
C VAL A 111 -11.95 -2.65 -2.62
N THR A 112 -11.37 -2.72 -1.44
CA THR A 112 -11.19 -1.55 -0.58
C THR A 112 -9.93 -0.84 -1.06
N GLN A 113 -10.03 0.45 -1.31
CA GLN A 113 -8.84 1.24 -1.65
C GLN A 113 -7.99 1.43 -0.39
N ASP A 114 -6.70 1.18 -0.53
CA ASP A 114 -5.73 1.60 0.47
C ASP A 114 -5.81 3.11 0.62
N ARG A 115 -5.85 3.59 1.84
CA ARG A 115 -5.84 5.01 2.15
C ARG A 115 -4.82 5.27 3.24
N ILE A 116 -4.08 6.36 3.07
CA ILE A 116 -3.21 6.87 4.14
C ILE A 116 -4.07 7.34 5.33
N PRO A 117 -3.50 7.36 6.54
CA PRO A 117 -4.17 7.90 7.73
C PRO A 117 -4.72 9.31 7.50
N GLU A 118 -5.81 9.67 8.20
CA GLU A 118 -6.41 11.02 8.09
C GLU A 118 -5.56 12.11 8.77
N LYS A 119 -4.70 11.73 9.70
CA LYS A 119 -3.80 12.62 10.46
C LYS A 119 -2.44 11.98 10.67
N ASP A 120 -1.46 12.81 11.03
CA ASP A 120 -0.14 12.34 11.44
C ASP A 120 -0.26 11.52 12.73
N LEU A 121 0.35 10.34 12.76
CA LEU A 121 0.24 9.38 13.87
C LEU A 121 1.61 9.03 14.44
N ILE A 122 1.63 8.74 15.73
CA ILE A 122 2.82 8.22 16.42
C ILE A 122 2.86 6.70 16.23
N GLY A 123 4.04 6.18 15.87
CA GLY A 123 4.24 4.75 15.72
C GLY A 123 3.61 4.14 14.47
N VAL A 124 3.07 4.94 13.55
CA VAL A 124 2.43 4.47 12.30
C VAL A 124 3.16 5.04 11.09
N VAL A 125 3.57 4.17 10.18
CA VAL A 125 4.32 4.52 8.96
C VAL A 125 3.73 3.81 7.75
N ASN A 126 3.63 4.51 6.63
CA ASN A 126 3.28 3.92 5.36
C ASN A 126 4.54 3.35 4.69
N GLY A 127 4.75 2.05 4.80
CA GLY A 127 5.68 1.31 3.94
C GLY A 127 5.08 1.09 2.55
N LEU A 128 5.89 0.57 1.63
CA LEU A 128 5.48 0.21 0.28
C LEU A 128 5.82 -1.25 -0.01
N ALA A 129 4.83 -1.99 -0.48
CA ALA A 129 4.97 -3.37 -0.92
C ALA A 129 4.70 -3.49 -2.42
N TRP A 130 5.26 -4.54 -3.01
CA TRP A 130 4.97 -4.98 -4.36
C TRP A 130 4.35 -6.37 -4.32
N THR A 131 3.28 -6.56 -5.09
CA THR A 131 2.56 -7.82 -5.24
C THR A 131 2.30 -8.09 -6.73
N GLU A 132 1.88 -9.30 -7.08
CA GLU A 132 1.46 -9.62 -8.45
C GLU A 132 0.30 -8.73 -8.95
N ALA A 133 -0.46 -8.17 -8.04
CA ALA A 133 -1.55 -7.23 -8.35
C ALA A 133 -1.08 -5.78 -8.56
N GLY A 134 0.17 -5.48 -8.25
CA GLY A 134 0.78 -4.15 -8.32
C GLY A 134 1.35 -3.68 -6.99
N GLY A 135 1.59 -2.38 -6.86
CA GLY A 135 2.06 -1.77 -5.61
C GLY A 135 0.94 -1.47 -4.65
N GLU A 136 1.24 -1.54 -3.36
CA GLU A 136 0.29 -1.34 -2.26
C GLU A 136 0.98 -0.62 -1.09
N ILE A 137 0.18 0.07 -0.28
CA ILE A 137 0.66 0.55 1.02
C ILE A 137 0.83 -0.64 1.95
N LEU A 138 1.92 -0.63 2.68
CA LEU A 138 2.22 -1.59 3.74
C LEU A 138 2.26 -0.84 5.08
N PRO A 139 1.15 -0.71 5.79
CA PRO A 139 1.15 -0.04 7.08
C PRO A 139 2.04 -0.78 8.07
N VAL A 140 2.85 -0.03 8.81
CA VAL A 140 3.67 -0.52 9.92
C VAL A 140 3.21 0.19 11.17
N GLU A 141 2.70 -0.55 12.13
CA GLU A 141 2.23 -0.03 13.40
C GLU A 141 3.13 -0.51 14.55
N VAL A 142 3.54 0.39 15.40
CA VAL A 142 4.42 0.08 16.55
C VAL A 142 3.80 0.59 17.84
N GLY A 143 3.60 -0.35 18.76
CA GLY A 143 3.26 -0.08 20.14
C GLY A 143 4.49 -0.24 21.05
N VAL A 144 4.68 0.68 21.99
CA VAL A 144 5.72 0.63 23.00
C VAL A 144 5.07 0.67 24.38
N MET A 145 5.40 -0.30 25.23
CA MET A 145 4.84 -0.47 26.56
C MET A 145 5.95 -0.63 27.59
N GLU A 146 5.67 -0.35 28.86
CA GLU A 146 6.56 -0.74 29.96
C GLU A 146 6.68 -2.26 30.01
N GLY A 147 7.89 -2.77 30.13
CA GLY A 147 8.11 -4.21 30.06
C GLY A 147 9.52 -4.66 30.40
N SER A 148 9.96 -5.74 29.79
CA SER A 148 11.23 -6.41 30.07
C SER A 148 12.16 -6.53 28.84
N GLY A 149 11.84 -5.83 27.77
CA GLY A 149 12.60 -5.85 26.52
C GLY A 149 12.09 -6.90 25.52
N LYS A 150 10.84 -7.33 25.62
CA LYS A 150 10.24 -8.27 24.67
C LYS A 150 10.00 -7.59 23.32
N LEU A 151 10.42 -8.24 22.24
CA LEU A 151 10.04 -7.88 20.87
C LEU A 151 8.93 -8.82 20.40
N GLU A 152 7.77 -8.27 20.11
CA GLU A 152 6.63 -8.99 19.57
C GLU A 152 6.40 -8.59 18.11
N LEU A 153 6.25 -9.59 17.23
CA LEU A 153 6.08 -9.40 15.79
C LEU A 153 4.80 -10.10 15.36
N THR A 154 3.87 -9.36 14.73
CA THR A 154 2.61 -9.92 14.24
C THR A 154 2.28 -9.40 12.84
N GLY A 155 1.44 -10.13 12.08
CA GLY A 155 1.01 -9.75 10.74
C GLY A 155 1.39 -10.75 9.65
N ASN A 156 1.63 -12.03 10.01
CA ASN A 156 2.00 -13.11 9.08
C ASN A 156 3.30 -12.81 8.31
N LEU A 157 4.36 -12.56 9.09
CA LEU A 157 5.67 -12.16 8.59
C LEU A 157 6.54 -13.35 8.27
N GLY A 158 7.11 -13.38 7.07
CA GLY A 158 8.16 -14.30 6.68
C GLY A 158 9.48 -14.01 7.39
N ASP A 159 10.44 -14.91 7.22
CA ASP A 159 11.72 -14.86 7.95
C ASP A 159 12.53 -13.60 7.62
N VAL A 160 12.57 -13.17 6.36
CA VAL A 160 13.32 -11.99 5.94
C VAL A 160 12.73 -10.72 6.55
N MET A 161 11.39 -10.60 6.61
CA MET A 161 10.73 -9.47 7.25
C MET A 161 11.01 -9.44 8.76
N GLN A 162 11.00 -10.61 9.43
CA GLN A 162 11.34 -10.70 10.85
C GLN A 162 12.80 -10.31 11.12
N GLU A 163 13.73 -10.71 10.24
CA GLU A 163 15.14 -10.26 10.30
C GLU A 163 15.25 -8.75 10.11
N SER A 164 14.50 -8.18 9.18
CA SER A 164 14.43 -6.73 8.95
C SER A 164 13.96 -5.98 10.20
N CYS A 165 12.94 -6.48 10.92
CA CYS A 165 12.52 -5.92 12.20
C CYS A 165 13.64 -5.93 13.25
N ARG A 166 14.35 -7.05 13.38
CA ARG A 166 15.47 -7.17 14.33
C ARG A 166 16.65 -6.27 13.95
N ALA A 167 16.95 -6.14 12.65
CA ALA A 167 18.01 -5.26 12.15
C ALA A 167 17.68 -3.78 12.43
N ALA A 168 16.45 -3.36 12.18
CA ALA A 168 15.97 -2.00 12.47
C ALA A 168 16.10 -1.67 13.96
N LEU A 169 15.63 -2.57 14.84
CA LEU A 169 15.75 -2.39 16.30
C LEU A 169 17.21 -2.34 16.74
N SER A 170 18.09 -3.18 16.20
CA SER A 170 19.53 -3.19 16.51
C SER A 170 20.20 -1.89 16.08
N CYS A 171 19.85 -1.35 14.90
CA CYS A 171 20.34 -0.07 14.41
C CYS A 171 19.96 1.07 15.37
N LEU A 172 18.70 1.15 15.80
CA LEU A 172 18.22 2.16 16.74
C LEU A 172 18.89 2.02 18.11
N ARG A 173 19.07 0.78 18.58
CA ARG A 173 19.73 0.50 19.87
C ARG A 173 21.17 1.00 19.91
N GLN A 174 21.95 0.78 18.83
CA GLN A 174 23.34 1.27 18.76
C GLN A 174 23.42 2.80 18.78
N ARG A 175 22.38 3.47 18.32
CA ARG A 175 22.34 4.92 18.13
C ARG A 175 21.38 5.64 19.08
N ALA A 176 20.91 4.94 20.09
CA ALA A 176 19.92 5.47 21.04
C ALA A 176 20.25 6.85 21.62
N PRO A 177 21.49 7.14 22.09
CA PRO A 177 21.86 8.45 22.62
C PRO A 177 21.75 9.58 21.56
N GLU A 178 22.15 9.31 20.33
CA GLU A 178 22.10 10.28 19.22
C GLU A 178 20.65 10.60 18.79
N LEU A 179 19.78 9.61 18.94
CA LEU A 179 18.36 9.70 18.56
C LEU A 179 17.45 10.23 19.69
N GLY A 180 18.03 10.54 20.86
CA GLY A 180 17.25 11.01 22.02
C GLY A 180 16.38 9.92 22.65
N ILE A 181 16.76 8.65 22.52
CA ILE A 181 16.08 7.50 23.13
C ILE A 181 16.84 7.07 24.38
N ALA A 182 16.13 6.58 25.40
CA ALA A 182 16.75 6.00 26.59
C ALA A 182 17.69 4.84 26.18
N PRO A 183 18.98 4.83 26.60
CA PRO A 183 19.94 3.82 26.17
C PRO A 183 19.57 2.39 26.57
N ASP A 184 18.72 2.24 27.56
CA ASP A 184 18.26 0.97 28.14
C ASP A 184 16.82 0.58 27.71
N PHE A 185 16.23 1.30 26.75
CA PHE A 185 14.86 1.04 26.28
C PHE A 185 14.62 -0.43 25.97
N TYR A 186 15.62 -1.11 25.42
CA TYR A 186 15.55 -2.52 25.05
C TYR A 186 15.50 -3.50 26.25
N LYS A 187 15.60 -2.99 27.49
CA LYS A 187 15.44 -3.74 28.74
C LYS A 187 14.18 -3.36 29.52
N THR A 188 13.68 -2.15 29.28
CA THR A 188 12.60 -1.54 30.06
C THR A 188 11.31 -1.36 29.29
N LYS A 189 11.35 -1.52 27.95
CA LYS A 189 10.20 -1.39 27.07
C LYS A 189 9.97 -2.66 26.28
N ASP A 190 8.75 -3.15 26.27
CA ASP A 190 8.30 -4.14 25.30
C ASP A 190 7.86 -3.41 24.03
N ILE A 191 8.27 -3.92 22.88
CA ILE A 191 8.00 -3.34 21.56
C ILE A 191 7.20 -4.34 20.74
N HIS A 192 6.01 -3.94 20.30
CA HIS A 192 5.18 -4.72 19.40
C HIS A 192 5.16 -4.06 18.03
N ILE A 193 5.64 -4.77 17.02
CA ILE A 193 5.57 -4.35 15.61
C ILE A 193 4.49 -5.17 14.94
N HIS A 194 3.48 -4.48 14.43
CA HIS A 194 2.33 -5.09 13.77
C HIS A 194 2.22 -4.63 12.33
N PHE A 195 1.97 -5.59 11.44
CA PHE A 195 1.60 -5.33 10.05
C PHE A 195 0.14 -5.78 9.86
N PRO A 196 -0.80 -4.85 9.67
CA PRO A 196 -2.21 -5.17 9.43
C PRO A 196 -2.44 -6.14 8.27
N GLU A 197 -3.65 -6.68 8.16
CA GLU A 197 -4.03 -7.69 7.16
C GLU A 197 -3.25 -9.02 7.29
N GLY A 198 -3.27 -9.61 8.48
CA GLY A 198 -2.55 -10.85 8.78
C GLY A 198 -2.93 -12.08 7.94
N ALA A 199 -4.00 -12.03 7.15
CA ALA A 199 -4.35 -13.07 6.20
C ALA A 199 -3.40 -13.13 4.99
N ILE A 200 -2.72 -12.00 4.68
CA ILE A 200 -1.80 -11.87 3.54
C ILE A 200 -0.37 -12.05 4.05
N PRO A 201 0.37 -13.08 3.58
CA PRO A 201 1.78 -13.24 3.92
C PRO A 201 2.60 -12.03 3.45
N LYS A 202 3.53 -11.58 4.30
CA LYS A 202 4.42 -10.44 4.02
C LYS A 202 5.85 -10.86 4.26
N ASP A 203 6.71 -10.69 3.25
CA ASP A 203 8.13 -10.99 3.38
C ASP A 203 8.98 -10.03 2.55
N GLY A 204 10.26 -9.91 2.93
CA GLY A 204 11.23 -9.08 2.24
C GLY A 204 11.88 -8.01 3.11
N PRO A 205 13.07 -7.49 2.71
CA PRO A 205 13.87 -6.56 3.51
C PRO A 205 13.48 -5.08 3.31
N SER A 206 12.66 -4.76 2.30
CA SER A 206 12.43 -3.38 1.83
C SER A 206 11.60 -2.50 2.77
N ALA A 207 11.07 -3.05 3.87
CA ALA A 207 10.37 -2.31 4.92
C ALA A 207 11.30 -1.79 6.04
N GLY A 208 12.61 -2.04 5.97
CA GLY A 208 13.55 -1.75 7.05
C GLY A 208 13.53 -0.31 7.54
N ILE A 209 13.53 0.66 6.63
CA ILE A 209 13.47 2.09 7.02
C ILE A 209 12.10 2.47 7.59
N ALA A 210 11.00 1.86 7.11
CA ALA A 210 9.66 2.10 7.64
C ALA A 210 9.53 1.58 9.07
N ILE A 211 10.04 0.38 9.32
CA ILE A 211 10.09 -0.23 10.66
C ILE A 211 10.91 0.64 11.62
N ALA A 212 12.13 1.05 11.22
CA ALA A 212 12.99 1.88 12.05
C ALA A 212 12.33 3.23 12.38
N THR A 213 11.67 3.86 11.40
CA THR A 213 10.95 5.13 11.59
C THR A 213 9.75 4.96 12.54
N ALA A 214 8.97 3.89 12.39
CA ALA A 214 7.83 3.63 13.26
C ALA A 214 8.26 3.36 14.71
N VAL A 215 9.33 2.57 14.92
CA VAL A 215 9.89 2.32 16.25
C VAL A 215 10.44 3.61 16.87
N LEU A 216 11.19 4.41 16.11
CA LEU A 216 11.71 5.70 16.60
C LEU A 216 10.58 6.66 16.95
N SER A 217 9.57 6.76 16.10
CA SER A 217 8.37 7.56 16.35
C SER A 217 7.71 7.17 17.66
N ALA A 218 7.47 5.87 17.87
CA ALA A 218 6.83 5.36 19.08
C ALA A 218 7.66 5.60 20.35
N LEU A 219 8.99 5.44 20.28
CA LEU A 219 9.91 5.67 21.40
C LEU A 219 10.08 7.14 21.77
N THR A 220 10.02 8.04 20.78
CA THR A 220 10.22 9.48 20.98
C THR A 220 8.92 10.26 21.14
N GLY A 221 7.76 9.65 20.86
CA GLY A 221 6.47 10.33 20.85
C GLY A 221 6.29 11.34 19.69
N ARG A 222 7.14 11.29 18.67
CA ARG A 222 7.07 12.17 17.48
C ARG A 222 6.18 11.52 16.43
N ALA A 223 5.17 12.25 15.94
CA ALA A 223 4.30 11.78 14.87
C ALA A 223 5.08 11.65 13.54
N VAL A 224 4.57 10.80 12.66
CA VAL A 224 5.06 10.64 11.29
C VAL A 224 4.10 11.35 10.34
N HIS A 225 4.62 12.07 9.36
CA HIS A 225 3.80 12.72 8.35
C HIS A 225 2.99 11.68 7.58
N ARG A 226 1.67 11.85 7.57
CA ARG A 226 0.71 10.89 7.00
C ARG A 226 0.83 10.69 5.50
N ASP A 227 1.25 11.72 4.80
CA ASP A 227 1.34 11.77 3.34
C ASP A 227 2.72 11.34 2.80
N ILE A 228 3.57 10.81 3.69
CA ILE A 228 4.84 10.21 3.34
C ILE A 228 4.69 8.68 3.31
N ALA A 229 5.22 8.06 2.26
CA ALA A 229 5.49 6.64 2.24
C ALA A 229 6.98 6.39 2.01
N MET A 230 7.46 5.22 2.39
CA MET A 230 8.88 4.91 2.28
C MET A 230 9.15 3.45 1.98
N THR A 231 10.28 3.20 1.34
CA THR A 231 10.80 1.86 1.08
C THR A 231 12.32 1.88 1.07
N GLY A 232 12.94 0.87 1.67
CA GLY A 232 14.39 0.74 1.74
C GLY A 232 14.79 -0.35 2.74
N GLU A 233 15.81 -1.11 2.39
CA GLU A 233 16.45 -2.02 3.33
C GLU A 233 17.38 -1.24 4.26
N ILE A 234 17.49 -1.64 5.51
CA ILE A 234 18.32 -0.98 6.52
C ILE A 234 19.49 -1.89 6.94
N THR A 235 20.69 -1.31 7.06
CA THR A 235 21.83 -1.98 7.69
C THR A 235 21.92 -1.64 9.17
N LEU A 236 22.67 -2.43 9.94
CA LEU A 236 22.94 -2.17 11.37
C LEU A 236 23.59 -0.80 11.62
N ARG A 237 24.27 -0.24 10.61
CA ARG A 237 24.94 1.07 10.68
C ARG A 237 24.07 2.22 10.14
N GLY A 238 22.81 1.95 9.77
CA GLY A 238 21.86 2.95 9.31
C GLY A 238 22.03 3.36 7.84
N ARG A 239 22.76 2.59 7.01
CA ARG A 239 22.74 2.78 5.55
C ARG A 239 21.42 2.26 5.00
N VAL A 240 20.92 2.94 3.98
CA VAL A 240 19.74 2.53 3.23
C VAL A 240 20.19 1.86 1.94
N LEU A 241 19.77 0.62 1.73
CA LEU A 241 20.14 -0.20 0.59
C LEU A 241 19.02 -0.26 -0.46
N PRO A 242 19.35 -0.50 -1.74
CA PRO A 242 18.40 -0.49 -2.84
C PRO A 242 17.36 -1.62 -2.74
N ILE A 243 16.23 -1.39 -3.40
CA ILE A 243 15.06 -2.28 -3.41
C ILE A 243 14.59 -2.55 -4.84
N GLY A 244 13.75 -3.58 -5.01
CA GLY A 244 13.04 -3.85 -6.26
C GLY A 244 11.60 -3.31 -6.29
N GLY A 245 11.02 -3.27 -7.51
CA GLY A 245 9.62 -2.95 -7.72
C GLY A 245 9.27 -1.48 -7.44
N LEU A 246 10.19 -0.54 -7.65
CA LEU A 246 9.96 0.88 -7.36
C LEU A 246 8.80 1.45 -8.18
N ARG A 247 8.66 1.04 -9.45
CA ARG A 247 7.57 1.47 -10.33
C ARG A 247 6.21 1.12 -9.74
N GLU A 248 5.99 -0.14 -9.37
CA GLU A 248 4.74 -0.62 -8.81
C GLU A 248 4.46 0.03 -7.45
N LYS A 249 5.48 0.11 -6.60
CA LYS A 249 5.39 0.75 -5.27
C LYS A 249 4.93 2.19 -5.36
N THR A 250 5.46 2.97 -6.30
CA THR A 250 5.09 4.38 -6.49
C THR A 250 3.69 4.55 -7.05
N MET A 251 3.24 3.64 -7.92
CA MET A 251 1.85 3.60 -8.39
C MET A 251 0.88 3.31 -7.24
N GLY A 252 1.24 2.37 -6.33
CA GLY A 252 0.47 2.11 -5.11
C GLY A 252 0.40 3.32 -4.20
N ALA A 253 1.54 3.98 -3.96
CA ALA A 253 1.63 5.21 -3.17
C ALA A 253 0.72 6.32 -3.70
N LEU A 254 0.76 6.57 -5.01
CA LEU A 254 -0.09 7.59 -5.65
C LEU A 254 -1.59 7.28 -5.49
N ARG A 255 -1.99 6.00 -5.69
CA ARG A 255 -3.39 5.58 -5.52
C ARG A 255 -3.90 5.77 -4.10
N ALA A 256 -3.04 5.56 -3.10
CA ALA A 256 -3.37 5.73 -1.69
C ALA A 256 -3.44 7.19 -1.23
N GLY A 257 -3.01 8.15 -2.07
CA GLY A 257 -2.99 9.58 -1.75
C GLY A 257 -1.71 10.05 -1.06
N VAL A 258 -0.62 9.30 -1.20
CA VAL A 258 0.73 9.74 -0.78
C VAL A 258 1.20 10.90 -1.66
N HIS A 259 1.90 11.84 -1.08
CA HIS A 259 2.54 12.94 -1.81
C HIS A 259 4.06 12.81 -1.90
N THR A 260 4.69 12.21 -0.89
CA THR A 260 6.15 12.07 -0.83
C THR A 260 6.56 10.61 -0.68
N VAL A 261 7.51 10.18 -1.49
CA VAL A 261 8.10 8.84 -1.40
C VAL A 261 9.58 8.94 -1.06
N ILE A 262 9.97 8.40 0.10
CA ILE A 262 11.36 8.24 0.49
C ILE A 262 11.87 6.91 -0.05
N LEU A 263 13.01 6.94 -0.75
CA LEU A 263 13.59 5.78 -1.43
C LEU A 263 15.12 5.77 -1.29
N PRO A 264 15.77 4.61 -1.47
CA PRO A 264 17.22 4.53 -1.45
C PRO A 264 17.86 5.37 -2.58
N LYS A 265 18.98 6.03 -2.29
CA LYS A 265 19.74 6.82 -3.27
C LYS A 265 20.11 6.00 -4.50
N ASP A 266 20.47 4.74 -4.31
CA ASP A 266 20.87 3.84 -5.40
C ASP A 266 19.70 3.50 -6.37
N ASN A 267 18.45 3.73 -5.95
CA ASN A 267 17.27 3.61 -6.80
C ASN A 267 16.87 4.91 -7.54
N GLU A 268 17.64 6.00 -7.39
CA GLU A 268 17.37 7.26 -8.10
C GLU A 268 17.39 7.07 -9.63
N LYS A 269 18.23 6.18 -10.12
CA LYS A 269 18.30 5.80 -11.54
C LYS A 269 16.99 5.17 -12.05
N ASP A 270 16.29 4.43 -11.19
CA ASP A 270 15.06 3.71 -11.54
C ASP A 270 13.86 4.67 -11.67
N LEU A 271 14.00 5.93 -11.23
CA LEU A 271 12.98 6.98 -11.43
C LEU A 271 12.70 7.26 -12.91
N ALA A 272 13.64 6.97 -13.80
CA ALA A 272 13.46 7.10 -15.24
C ALA A 272 12.43 6.10 -15.80
N GLU A 273 12.24 4.95 -15.15
CA GLU A 273 11.30 3.90 -15.54
C GLU A 273 9.88 4.15 -15.04
N ILE A 274 9.69 5.12 -14.12
CA ILE A 274 8.38 5.49 -13.58
C ILE A 274 7.62 6.30 -14.61
N ASP A 275 6.33 5.98 -14.80
CA ASP A 275 5.43 6.73 -15.66
C ASP A 275 5.44 8.24 -15.34
N GLN A 276 5.43 9.07 -16.39
CA GLN A 276 5.53 10.50 -16.24
C GLN A 276 4.40 11.08 -15.36
N ASN A 277 3.16 10.57 -15.51
CA ASN A 277 2.03 11.03 -14.71
C ASN A 277 2.18 10.74 -13.21
N VAL A 278 2.86 9.62 -12.87
CA VAL A 278 3.17 9.26 -11.48
C VAL A 278 4.30 10.14 -10.97
N ARG A 279 5.34 10.32 -11.78
CA ARG A 279 6.54 11.10 -11.44
C ARG A 279 6.24 12.58 -11.21
N GLU A 280 5.31 13.17 -11.95
CA GLU A 280 4.91 14.56 -11.80
C GLU A 280 4.04 14.82 -10.55
N LYS A 281 3.37 13.78 -10.03
CA LYS A 281 2.44 13.90 -8.90
C LYS A 281 3.06 13.53 -7.56
N LEU A 282 4.22 12.88 -7.55
CA LEU A 282 4.93 12.46 -6.35
C LEU A 282 6.23 13.24 -6.20
N ARG A 283 6.51 13.66 -4.98
CA ARG A 283 7.83 14.15 -4.58
C ARG A 283 8.69 12.95 -4.18
N PHE A 284 9.86 12.81 -4.79
CA PHE A 284 10.81 11.74 -4.47
C PHE A 284 11.96 12.29 -3.61
N VAL A 285 12.29 11.56 -2.55
CA VAL A 285 13.38 11.91 -1.63
C VAL A 285 14.37 10.74 -1.58
N PRO A 286 15.42 10.77 -2.42
CA PRO A 286 16.49 9.78 -2.36
C PRO A 286 17.34 9.97 -1.11
N VAL A 287 17.59 8.88 -0.36
CA VAL A 287 18.32 8.91 0.90
C VAL A 287 19.40 7.84 0.95
N GLU A 288 20.54 8.14 1.59
CA GLU A 288 21.63 7.21 1.82
C GLU A 288 21.64 6.64 3.24
N THR A 289 21.06 7.39 4.19
CA THR A 289 21.08 7.04 5.60
C THR A 289 19.69 7.18 6.24
N VAL A 290 19.49 6.43 7.30
CA VAL A 290 18.24 6.49 8.07
C VAL A 290 18.04 7.83 8.77
N ASP A 291 19.09 8.63 9.02
CA ASP A 291 18.96 9.97 9.56
C ASP A 291 18.21 10.90 8.62
N ALA A 292 18.53 10.81 7.33
CA ALA A 292 17.80 11.56 6.31
C ALA A 292 16.33 11.12 6.23
N VAL A 293 16.06 9.81 6.44
CA VAL A 293 14.67 9.32 6.53
C VAL A 293 13.95 9.94 7.72
N PHE A 294 14.57 9.91 8.90
CA PHE A 294 13.95 10.45 10.12
C PHE A 294 13.73 11.95 10.05
N ALA A 295 14.68 12.69 9.48
CA ALA A 295 14.57 14.14 9.30
C ALA A 295 13.40 14.53 8.39
N GLU A 296 13.13 13.74 7.35
CA GLU A 296 12.05 13.99 6.40
C GLU A 296 10.69 13.47 6.91
N ALA A 297 10.67 12.32 7.58
CA ALA A 297 9.44 11.63 7.92
C ALA A 297 8.82 12.07 9.25
N LEU A 298 9.64 12.45 10.24
CA LEU A 298 9.15 12.75 11.58
C LEU A 298 8.81 14.24 11.74
N VAL A 299 7.63 14.52 12.25
CA VAL A 299 7.22 15.87 12.60
C VAL A 299 8.22 16.47 13.59
N LEU A 300 8.67 17.70 13.30
CA LEU A 300 9.57 18.41 14.22
C LEU A 300 8.86 18.59 15.57
N PRO A 301 9.55 18.40 16.71
CA PRO A 301 8.96 18.67 18.00
C PRO A 301 8.53 20.14 18.03
N GLU A 302 7.26 20.38 18.31
CA GLU A 302 6.82 21.75 18.65
C GLU A 302 7.68 22.26 19.78
N LYS A 303 8.25 23.46 19.65
CA LYS A 303 8.96 24.12 20.73
C LYS A 303 7.99 24.21 21.90
N SER A 304 8.11 23.25 22.84
CA SER A 304 7.56 23.17 24.18
C SER A 304 6.31 24.05 24.45
N ALA A 305 5.13 23.51 24.11
CA ALA A 305 3.96 23.76 24.92
C ALA A 305 3.90 22.61 25.95
N ALA A 306 3.93 22.98 27.22
CA ALA A 306 3.97 22.05 28.33
C ALA A 306 2.88 20.97 28.21
N SER A 307 3.30 19.70 28.37
CA SER A 307 2.52 18.49 28.64
C SER A 307 1.01 18.69 28.79
N ALA A 308 0.25 18.42 27.72
CA ALA A 308 -1.13 18.02 27.85
C ALA A 308 -1.17 16.56 28.40
N PRO A 309 -2.04 16.25 29.35
CA PRO A 309 -2.17 14.89 29.85
C PRO A 309 -2.55 13.95 28.73
N ARG A 310 -1.91 12.77 28.66
CA ARG A 310 -2.35 11.68 27.81
C ARG A 310 -3.82 11.41 28.13
N GLU A 311 -4.71 11.49 27.13
CA GLU A 311 -6.05 10.92 27.28
C GLU A 311 -5.86 9.42 27.50
N ASP A 312 -6.09 9.00 28.74
CA ASP A 312 -6.08 7.61 29.14
C ASP A 312 -7.09 6.85 28.29
N PHE A 313 -6.67 5.71 27.74
CA PHE A 313 -7.56 4.73 27.15
C PHE A 313 -8.64 4.40 28.19
N LEU A 314 -9.88 4.79 27.92
CA LEU A 314 -11.01 4.40 28.75
C LEU A 314 -11.08 2.86 28.75
N PRO A 315 -11.12 2.22 29.93
CA PRO A 315 -11.30 0.78 29.99
C PRO A 315 -12.64 0.43 29.35
N VAL A 316 -12.60 -0.53 28.42
CA VAL A 316 -13.81 -1.12 27.85
C VAL A 316 -14.64 -1.67 29.00
N GLN A 317 -15.79 -1.07 29.29
CA GLN A 317 -16.75 -1.64 30.23
C GLN A 317 -17.20 -2.99 29.66
N GLU A 318 -16.94 -4.05 30.39
CA GLU A 318 -17.53 -5.37 30.13
C GLU A 318 -19.05 -5.23 30.11
N ALA A 319 -19.60 -5.32 28.91
CA ALA A 319 -21.06 -5.45 28.76
C ALA A 319 -21.47 -6.81 29.33
N ALA A 320 -22.24 -6.78 30.41
CA ALA A 320 -22.83 -7.94 31.04
C ALA A 320 -23.59 -8.77 29.98
N MET A 321 -23.19 -10.01 29.79
CA MET A 321 -23.88 -10.98 28.95
C MET A 321 -25.26 -11.29 29.56
N PRO A 322 -26.37 -11.18 28.80
CA PRO A 322 -27.65 -11.69 29.25
C PRO A 322 -27.68 -13.21 29.15
N GLY A 323 -28.23 -13.83 30.18
CA GLY A 323 -28.36 -15.22 30.51
C GLY A 323 -28.47 -16.26 29.39
N ALA A 324 -27.77 -17.37 29.62
CA ALA A 324 -27.87 -18.60 28.88
C ALA A 324 -29.31 -19.15 28.90
N LEU A 325 -29.90 -19.34 27.71
CA LEU A 325 -31.06 -20.21 27.52
C LEU A 325 -30.56 -21.68 27.47
N ARG A 326 -31.02 -22.46 28.46
CA ARG A 326 -30.96 -23.94 28.43
C ARG A 326 -32.05 -24.46 27.53
N VAL A 327 -31.71 -25.23 26.54
CA VAL A 327 -32.46 -26.42 26.09
C VAL A 327 -31.46 -27.50 25.76
#